data_7894c00ad0cb5aeeee81ffc58c5b4fb1
#
_entry.id   7894c00ad0cb5aeeee81ffc58c5b4fb1
#
_cell.length_a   1.000
_cell.length_b   1.000
_cell.length_c   1.000
_cell.angle_alpha   90.00
_cell.angle_beta   90.00
_cell.angle_gamma   90.00
#
_symmetry.space_group_name_H-M   'P 1'
#
loop_
_entity.id
_entity.type
_entity.pdbx_description
1 polymer ?
#
loop_
_entity_poly.entity_id
_entity_poly.type
_entity_poly.pdbx_seq_one_letter_code
_entity_poly.pdbx_strand_id
1 'polypeptide(L)'
;MHKGAAIRRFKQYMKEANLHTNFEIHGAGLYVCPSHGYLAATPDRIFKCACHEDAVMEMKCPYSHRNNTLGEAATSDTKFCLTVDEDGILQLKRCHPYFYQVQLQMLVCELKRCFFCIYTLKDFGCFLINFQEEFVYETLVSKSKFYILQVVLPLKSK
;
A
#
# COMPACT_ATOMS: atom_id res chain seq x y z
N MET A 1 -4.85 -13.01 -13.76
CA MET A 1 -4.49 -11.99 -12.74
C MET A 1 -3.65 -12.66 -11.64
N HIS A 2 -2.49 -12.09 -11.30
CA HIS A 2 -1.41 -12.79 -10.59
C HIS A 2 -1.35 -12.59 -9.06
N LYS A 3 -2.39 -12.04 -8.40
CA LYS A 3 -2.35 -11.78 -6.94
C LYS A 3 -2.04 -13.05 -6.10
N GLY A 4 -2.55 -14.22 -6.49
CA GLY A 4 -2.21 -15.48 -5.81
C GLY A 4 -0.73 -15.85 -5.92
N ALA A 5 -0.10 -15.60 -7.09
CA ALA A 5 1.33 -15.80 -7.29
C ALA A 5 2.15 -14.80 -6.46
N ALA A 6 1.73 -13.54 -6.43
CA ALA A 6 2.36 -12.50 -5.62
C ALA A 6 2.35 -12.84 -4.11
N ILE A 7 1.22 -13.35 -3.59
CA ILE A 7 1.12 -13.79 -2.19
C ILE A 7 2.06 -14.97 -1.91
N ARG A 8 2.15 -15.96 -2.82
CA ARG A 8 3.10 -17.08 -2.65
C ARG A 8 4.55 -16.59 -2.64
N ARG A 9 4.90 -15.66 -3.54
CA ARG A 9 6.25 -15.07 -3.59
C ARG A 9 6.58 -14.26 -2.34
N PHE A 10 5.60 -13.49 -1.82
CA PHE A 10 5.74 -12.79 -0.54
C PHE A 10 6.00 -13.76 0.62
N LYS A 11 5.23 -14.85 0.73
CA LYS A 11 5.45 -15.86 1.77
C LYS A 11 6.84 -16.48 1.69
N GLN A 12 7.31 -16.74 0.49
CA GLN A 12 8.67 -17.24 0.25
C GLN A 12 9.71 -16.20 0.69
N TYR A 13 9.55 -14.94 0.26
CA TYR A 13 10.43 -13.84 0.64
C TYR A 13 10.54 -13.67 2.16
N MET A 14 9.41 -13.71 2.89
CA MET A 14 9.41 -13.59 4.35
C MET A 14 10.12 -14.76 5.04
N LYS A 15 10.02 -15.97 4.49
CA LYS A 15 10.77 -17.14 5.00
C LYS A 15 12.27 -17.03 4.71
N GLU A 16 12.64 -16.63 3.50
CA GLU A 16 14.05 -16.44 3.09
C GLU A 16 14.72 -15.35 3.93
N ALA A 17 14.03 -14.24 4.15
CA ALA A 17 14.54 -13.12 4.94
C ALA A 17 14.64 -13.43 6.45
N ASN A 18 13.87 -14.42 6.95
CA ASN A 18 13.82 -14.83 8.35
C ASN A 18 13.65 -13.68 9.36
N LEU A 19 12.90 -12.65 8.96
CA LEU A 19 12.70 -11.42 9.75
C LEU A 19 11.49 -11.50 10.69
N HIS A 20 10.62 -12.49 10.49
CA HIS A 20 9.37 -12.62 11.23
C HIS A 20 9.12 -14.06 11.66
N THR A 21 8.73 -14.23 12.94
CA THR A 21 8.35 -15.51 13.51
C THR A 21 6.84 -15.73 13.46
N ASN A 22 6.42 -16.94 13.10
CA ASN A 22 5.01 -17.36 13.12
C ASN A 22 4.07 -16.35 12.44
N PHE A 23 4.43 -15.92 11.23
CA PHE A 23 3.61 -14.96 10.52
C PHE A 23 2.41 -15.61 9.82
N GLU A 24 1.31 -14.86 9.78
CA GLU A 24 0.07 -15.20 9.09
C GLU A 24 -0.37 -14.06 8.17
N ILE A 25 -1.12 -14.41 7.12
CA ILE A 25 -1.69 -13.45 6.17
C ILE A 25 -3.20 -13.67 6.13
N HIS A 26 -3.94 -12.70 6.66
CA HIS A 26 -5.39 -12.76 6.76
C HIS A 26 -6.06 -12.01 5.62
N GLY A 27 -7.23 -12.50 5.17
CA GLY A 27 -8.10 -11.73 4.30
C GLY A 27 -8.58 -10.45 4.99
N ALA A 28 -8.67 -9.37 4.21
CA ALA A 28 -9.23 -8.12 4.69
C ALA A 28 -10.57 -7.84 4.00
N GLY A 29 -11.49 -7.20 4.72
CA GLY A 29 -12.75 -6.68 4.22
C GLY A 29 -12.73 -5.16 4.13
N LEU A 30 -13.91 -4.56 4.11
CA LEU A 30 -14.06 -3.12 4.22
C LEU A 30 -13.85 -2.67 5.66
N TYR A 31 -12.92 -1.78 5.88
CA TYR A 31 -12.70 -1.06 7.14
C TYR A 31 -13.25 0.35 7.02
N VAL A 32 -13.92 0.82 8.06
CA VAL A 32 -14.37 2.22 8.19
C VAL A 32 -13.54 2.87 9.29
N CYS A 33 -13.04 4.07 9.02
CA CYS A 33 -12.19 4.79 9.96
C CYS A 33 -12.99 5.16 11.24
N PRO A 34 -12.56 4.72 12.44
CA PRO A 34 -13.30 5.00 13.68
C PRO A 34 -13.43 6.49 13.97
N SER A 35 -12.39 7.28 13.73
CA SER A 35 -12.34 8.72 13.97
C SER A 35 -12.94 9.57 12.84
N HIS A 36 -13.06 9.01 11.63
CA HIS A 36 -13.51 9.70 10.41
C HIS A 36 -14.42 8.78 9.60
N GLY A 37 -15.66 8.57 10.06
CA GLY A 37 -16.60 7.60 9.49
C GLY A 37 -16.95 7.77 8.00
N TYR A 38 -16.50 8.86 7.37
CA TYR A 38 -16.58 9.07 5.91
C TYR A 38 -15.37 8.52 5.14
N LEU A 39 -14.35 8.03 5.85
CA LEU A 39 -13.19 7.38 5.25
C LEU A 39 -13.29 5.86 5.44
N ALA A 40 -13.10 5.14 4.37
CA ALA A 40 -13.08 3.69 4.37
C ALA A 40 -12.02 3.16 3.42
N ALA A 41 -11.52 1.96 3.67
CA ALA A 41 -10.53 1.31 2.84
C ALA A 41 -10.68 -0.21 2.84
N THR A 42 -10.23 -0.84 1.77
CA THR A 42 -10.17 -2.30 1.65
C THR A 42 -8.72 -2.69 1.29
N PRO A 43 -7.87 -2.99 2.28
CA PRO A 43 -6.55 -3.52 2.02
C PRO A 43 -6.64 -4.90 1.36
N ASP A 44 -5.61 -5.30 0.64
CA ASP A 44 -5.58 -6.65 0.06
C ASP A 44 -5.51 -7.73 1.15
N ARG A 45 -4.71 -7.50 2.21
CA ARG A 45 -4.51 -8.42 3.34
C ARG A 45 -4.06 -7.67 4.60
N ILE A 46 -4.14 -8.37 5.73
CA ILE A 46 -3.48 -8.00 6.98
C ILE A 46 -2.39 -9.03 7.27
N PHE A 47 -1.18 -8.56 7.51
CA PHE A 47 -0.04 -9.37 7.94
C PHE A 47 0.06 -9.33 9.45
N LYS A 48 0.22 -10.51 10.06
CA LYS A 48 0.40 -10.68 11.51
C LYS A 48 1.64 -11.51 11.77
N CYS A 49 2.34 -11.23 12.85
CA CYS A 49 3.45 -12.05 13.32
C CYS A 49 3.60 -11.94 14.84
N ALA A 50 4.29 -12.92 15.45
CA ALA A 50 4.48 -12.93 16.90
C ALA A 50 5.49 -11.88 17.41
N CYS A 51 6.29 -11.28 16.51
CA CYS A 51 7.44 -10.43 16.87
C CYS A 51 7.23 -8.94 16.61
N HIS A 52 6.17 -8.52 15.91
CA HIS A 52 5.90 -7.12 15.59
C HIS A 52 4.39 -6.87 15.56
N GLU A 53 4.02 -5.58 15.56
CA GLU A 53 2.63 -5.18 15.34
C GLU A 53 2.12 -5.60 13.95
N ASP A 54 0.81 -5.75 13.86
CA ASP A 54 0.13 -6.04 12.60
C ASP A 54 0.46 -5.00 11.53
N ALA A 55 0.42 -5.39 10.27
CA ALA A 55 0.67 -4.49 9.15
C ALA A 55 -0.37 -4.67 8.04
N VAL A 56 -0.72 -3.57 7.39
CA VAL A 56 -1.43 -3.60 6.12
C VAL A 56 -0.55 -4.27 5.06
N MET A 57 -1.17 -5.01 4.15
CA MET A 57 -0.48 -5.54 2.98
C MET A 57 -1.27 -5.14 1.73
N GLU A 58 -0.57 -4.50 0.80
CA GLU A 58 -1.11 -4.12 -0.50
C GLU A 58 -0.25 -4.69 -1.62
N MET A 59 -0.89 -5.33 -2.60
CA MET A 59 -0.20 -6.00 -3.71
C MET A 59 -0.57 -5.41 -5.06
N LYS A 60 0.42 -5.05 -5.85
CA LYS A 60 0.27 -4.57 -7.22
C LYS A 60 0.89 -5.56 -8.21
N CYS A 61 0.14 -5.84 -9.26
CA CYS A 61 0.57 -6.68 -10.38
C CYS A 61 0.39 -5.86 -11.67
N PRO A 62 1.29 -4.92 -12.00
CA PRO A 62 1.13 -4.00 -13.12
C PRO A 62 1.15 -4.77 -14.46
N TYR A 63 0.05 -4.76 -15.19
CA TYR A 63 -0.08 -5.50 -16.44
C TYR A 63 0.86 -4.98 -17.54
N SER A 64 0.99 -3.65 -17.66
CA SER A 64 1.87 -3.01 -18.65
C SER A 64 3.34 -3.37 -18.46
N HIS A 65 3.77 -3.63 -17.23
CA HIS A 65 5.16 -3.97 -16.87
C HIS A 65 5.35 -5.43 -16.47
N ARG A 66 4.40 -6.32 -16.81
CA ARG A 66 4.45 -7.73 -16.38
C ARG A 66 5.71 -8.48 -16.81
N ASN A 67 6.34 -8.06 -17.90
CA ASN A 67 7.55 -8.67 -18.47
C ASN A 67 8.84 -7.88 -18.18
N ASN A 68 8.78 -6.86 -17.31
CA ASN A 68 9.91 -6.05 -16.89
C ASN A 68 10.36 -6.44 -15.48
N THR A 69 11.64 -6.22 -15.17
CA THR A 69 12.07 -6.08 -13.78
C THR A 69 11.55 -4.76 -13.21
N LEU A 70 11.55 -4.61 -11.88
CA LEU A 70 11.08 -3.37 -11.25
C LEU A 70 12.01 -2.19 -11.57
N GLY A 71 13.33 -2.46 -11.68
CA GLY A 71 14.32 -1.46 -12.11
C GLY A 71 14.08 -0.99 -13.55
N GLU A 72 13.86 -1.92 -14.50
CA GLU A 72 13.52 -1.59 -15.89
C GLU A 72 12.23 -0.75 -15.97
N ALA A 73 11.20 -1.11 -15.20
CA ALA A 73 9.96 -0.35 -15.19
C ALA A 73 10.13 1.06 -14.60
N ALA A 74 10.92 1.19 -13.53
CA ALA A 74 11.16 2.47 -12.85
C ALA A 74 11.98 3.45 -13.72
N THR A 75 12.89 2.92 -14.55
CA THR A 75 13.74 3.75 -15.43
C THR A 75 13.08 4.08 -16.76
N SER A 76 12.27 3.16 -17.32
CA SER A 76 11.65 3.33 -18.64
C SER A 76 10.31 4.09 -18.61
N ASP A 77 9.62 4.12 -17.46
CA ASP A 77 8.31 4.76 -17.33
C ASP A 77 8.29 5.73 -16.14
N THR A 78 8.30 7.02 -16.44
CA THR A 78 8.22 8.07 -15.42
C THR A 78 6.92 8.05 -14.61
N LYS A 79 5.84 7.41 -15.12
CA LYS A 79 4.56 7.23 -14.43
C LYS A 79 4.52 5.99 -13.54
N PHE A 80 5.54 5.11 -13.65
CA PHE A 80 5.62 3.95 -12.77
C PHE A 80 5.74 4.38 -11.31
N CYS A 81 5.18 3.58 -10.42
CA CYS A 81 5.07 3.94 -8.99
C CYS A 81 6.39 3.95 -8.23
N LEU A 82 7.43 3.30 -8.76
CA LEU A 82 8.75 3.28 -8.15
C LEU A 82 9.68 4.31 -8.81
N THR A 83 10.66 4.74 -8.04
CA THR A 83 11.85 5.47 -8.49
C THR A 83 13.09 4.79 -7.95
N VAL A 84 14.22 5.06 -8.59
CA VAL A 84 15.55 4.66 -8.10
C VAL A 84 16.18 5.88 -7.46
N ASP A 85 16.70 5.77 -6.25
CA ASP A 85 17.44 6.84 -5.59
C ASP A 85 18.90 6.89 -6.03
N GLU A 86 19.69 7.80 -5.44
CA GLU A 86 21.11 8.01 -5.77
C GLU A 86 21.97 6.79 -5.48
N ASP A 87 21.57 5.95 -4.53
CA ASP A 87 22.25 4.69 -4.18
C ASP A 87 21.78 3.48 -5.00
N GLY A 88 20.89 3.69 -5.98
CA GLY A 88 20.34 2.63 -6.81
C GLY A 88 19.21 1.84 -6.14
N ILE A 89 18.68 2.30 -5.02
CA ILE A 89 17.64 1.61 -4.25
C ILE A 89 16.25 2.02 -4.77
N LEU A 90 15.42 1.01 -5.03
CA LEU A 90 14.02 1.24 -5.44
C LEU A 90 13.16 1.73 -4.27
N GLN A 91 12.39 2.77 -4.51
CA GLN A 91 11.47 3.36 -3.52
C GLN A 91 10.11 3.67 -4.14
N LEU A 92 9.04 3.56 -3.33
CA LEU A 92 7.71 4.03 -3.73
C LEU A 92 7.68 5.57 -3.77
N LYS A 93 7.32 6.12 -4.92
CA LYS A 93 7.20 7.58 -5.10
C LYS A 93 6.15 8.15 -4.14
N ARG A 94 6.52 9.14 -3.33
CA ARG A 94 5.61 9.80 -2.37
C ARG A 94 4.47 10.54 -3.05
N CYS A 95 4.65 11.02 -4.28
CA CYS A 95 3.62 11.69 -5.08
C CYS A 95 2.70 10.73 -5.84
N HIS A 96 2.98 9.41 -5.83
CA HIS A 96 2.17 8.44 -6.57
C HIS A 96 0.88 8.09 -5.81
N PRO A 97 -0.27 7.87 -6.50
CA PRO A 97 -1.54 7.50 -5.86
C PRO A 97 -1.46 6.28 -4.94
N TYR A 98 -0.55 5.33 -5.19
CA TYR A 98 -0.36 4.16 -4.31
C TYR A 98 0.20 4.53 -2.94
N PHE A 99 1.05 5.57 -2.84
CA PHE A 99 1.51 6.06 -1.56
C PHE A 99 0.34 6.61 -0.73
N TYR A 100 -0.52 7.42 -1.35
CA TYR A 100 -1.74 7.95 -0.72
C TYR A 100 -2.67 6.81 -0.30
N GLN A 101 -2.84 5.80 -1.15
CA GLN A 101 -3.67 4.63 -0.86
C GLN A 101 -3.20 3.89 0.39
N VAL A 102 -1.93 3.55 0.50
CA VAL A 102 -1.43 2.78 1.66
C VAL A 102 -1.43 3.61 2.94
N GLN A 103 -1.20 4.92 2.87
CA GLN A 103 -1.32 5.82 4.01
C GLN A 103 -2.78 5.87 4.52
N LEU A 104 -3.76 5.97 3.61
CA LEU A 104 -5.18 5.92 3.97
C LEU A 104 -5.57 4.56 4.56
N GLN A 105 -5.11 3.47 3.99
CA GLN A 105 -5.36 2.13 4.52
C GLN A 105 -4.82 1.97 5.95
N MET A 106 -3.60 2.47 6.22
CA MET A 106 -3.02 2.44 7.56
C MET A 106 -3.84 3.28 8.55
N LEU A 107 -4.29 4.48 8.16
CA LEU A 107 -5.18 5.30 9.00
C LEU A 107 -6.46 4.55 9.34
N VAL A 108 -7.16 4.01 8.33
CA VAL A 108 -8.47 3.38 8.48
C VAL A 108 -8.40 2.07 9.27
N CYS A 109 -7.31 1.32 9.13
CA CYS A 109 -7.07 0.08 9.87
C CYS A 109 -6.41 0.29 11.23
N GLU A 110 -6.07 1.55 11.60
CA GLU A 110 -5.32 1.89 12.82
C GLU A 110 -3.97 1.16 12.94
N LEU A 111 -3.30 0.92 11.79
CA LEU A 111 -2.02 0.25 11.70
C LEU A 111 -0.92 1.23 11.29
N LYS A 112 0.30 1.01 11.76
CA LYS A 112 1.43 1.93 11.56
C LYS A 112 2.37 1.50 10.44
N ARG A 113 2.18 0.32 9.85
CA ARG A 113 3.07 -0.23 8.82
C ARG A 113 2.27 -0.85 7.69
N CYS A 114 2.85 -0.78 6.48
CA CYS A 114 2.32 -1.46 5.29
C CYS A 114 3.44 -2.16 4.53
N PHE A 115 3.26 -3.44 4.22
CA PHE A 115 4.03 -4.14 3.21
C PHE A 115 3.42 -3.84 1.84
N PHE A 116 4.02 -2.89 1.13
CA PHE A 116 3.66 -2.59 -0.24
C PHE A 116 4.46 -3.48 -1.19
N CYS A 117 3.78 -4.37 -1.91
CA CYS A 117 4.43 -5.37 -2.75
C CYS A 117 4.08 -5.16 -4.22
N ILE A 118 5.09 -5.31 -5.09
CA ILE A 118 4.91 -5.31 -6.54
C ILE A 118 5.42 -6.64 -7.10
N TYR A 119 4.61 -7.27 -7.93
CA TYR A 119 4.94 -8.54 -8.58
C TYR A 119 4.82 -8.41 -10.09
N THR A 120 5.87 -8.80 -10.79
CA THR A 120 5.89 -9.03 -12.24
C THR A 120 6.23 -10.50 -12.52
N LEU A 121 6.24 -10.92 -13.78
CA LEU A 121 6.68 -12.27 -14.14
C LEU A 121 8.19 -12.46 -13.99
N LYS A 122 8.95 -11.36 -13.93
CA LYS A 122 10.42 -11.38 -13.83
C LYS A 122 10.92 -10.97 -12.45
N ASP A 123 10.11 -10.26 -11.64
CA ASP A 123 10.64 -9.65 -10.42
C ASP A 123 9.58 -9.51 -9.32
N PHE A 124 10.07 -9.32 -8.09
CA PHE A 124 9.24 -9.09 -6.91
C PHE A 124 9.93 -8.10 -5.97
N GLY A 125 9.25 -7.03 -5.62
CA GLY A 125 9.68 -6.06 -4.60
C GLY A 125 8.70 -6.00 -3.44
N CYS A 126 9.24 -5.89 -2.23
CA CYS A 126 8.49 -5.69 -1.01
C CYS A 126 9.06 -4.47 -0.27
N PHE A 127 8.25 -3.43 -0.10
CA PHE A 127 8.63 -2.15 0.48
C PHE A 127 7.88 -1.95 1.78
N LEU A 128 8.60 -1.77 2.89
CA LEU A 128 8.00 -1.41 4.16
C LEU A 128 7.74 0.10 4.18
N ILE A 129 6.46 0.46 4.23
CA ILE A 129 6.01 1.85 4.30
C ILE A 129 5.50 2.12 5.72
N ASN A 130 6.04 3.15 6.36
CA ASN A 130 5.58 3.59 7.66
C ASN A 130 4.47 4.64 7.54
N PHE A 131 3.56 4.65 8.51
CA PHE A 131 2.52 5.65 8.62
C PHE A 131 3.14 7.03 8.88
N GLN A 132 2.69 8.01 8.10
CA GLN A 132 3.17 9.39 8.17
C GLN A 132 2.02 10.30 8.65
N GLU A 133 1.95 10.49 9.95
CA GLU A 133 0.83 11.14 10.63
C GLU A 133 0.55 12.55 10.08
N GLU A 134 1.56 13.41 10.04
CA GLU A 134 1.45 14.78 9.53
C GLU A 134 0.91 14.79 8.09
N PHE A 135 1.52 14.01 7.19
CA PHE A 135 1.07 13.87 5.80
C PHE A 135 -0.40 13.43 5.71
N VAL A 136 -0.79 12.46 6.52
CA VAL A 136 -2.15 11.89 6.48
C VAL A 136 -3.17 12.94 6.93
N TYR A 137 -2.95 13.59 8.06
CA TYR A 137 -3.93 14.56 8.58
C TYR A 137 -3.97 15.85 7.76
N GLU A 138 -2.84 16.40 7.38
CA GLU A 138 -2.79 17.63 6.60
C GLU A 138 -3.23 17.47 5.14
N THR A 139 -2.92 16.31 4.53
CA THR A 139 -3.22 16.10 3.11
C THR A 139 -4.46 15.25 2.91
N LEU A 140 -4.55 14.05 3.47
CA LEU A 140 -5.64 13.11 3.15
C LEU A 140 -6.93 13.48 3.88
N VAL A 141 -6.88 13.62 5.20
CA VAL A 141 -8.06 13.90 6.02
C VAL A 141 -8.63 15.28 5.67
N SER A 142 -7.79 16.30 5.64
CA SER A 142 -8.19 17.68 5.34
C SER A 142 -8.85 17.79 3.96
N LYS A 143 -8.22 17.26 2.91
CA LYS A 143 -8.78 17.29 1.53
C LYS A 143 -10.05 16.45 1.40
N SER A 144 -10.12 15.29 2.04
CA SER A 144 -11.31 14.45 2.02
C SER A 144 -12.49 15.13 2.72
N LYS A 145 -12.24 15.74 3.88
CA LYS A 145 -13.26 16.53 4.59
C LYS A 145 -13.78 17.69 3.75
N PHE A 146 -12.89 18.45 3.13
CA PHE A 146 -13.26 19.54 2.22
C PHE A 146 -14.15 19.02 1.08
N TYR A 147 -13.74 17.92 0.41
CA TYR A 147 -14.52 17.33 -0.69
C TYR A 147 -15.91 16.90 -0.25
N ILE A 148 -16.03 16.22 0.88
CA ILE A 148 -17.33 15.80 1.42
C ILE A 148 -18.25 17.00 1.69
N LEU A 149 -17.73 18.04 2.34
CA LEU A 149 -18.52 19.23 2.72
C LEU A 149 -18.91 20.10 1.53
N GLN A 150 -18.02 20.26 0.55
CA GLN A 150 -18.22 21.19 -0.57
C GLN A 150 -18.83 20.55 -1.81
N VAL A 151 -18.66 19.22 -1.98
CA VAL A 151 -19.11 18.53 -3.20
C VAL A 151 -20.18 17.51 -2.91
N VAL A 152 -19.95 16.58 -1.99
CA VAL A 152 -20.86 15.43 -1.77
C VAL A 152 -22.15 15.85 -1.06
N LEU A 153 -22.05 16.59 0.05
CA LEU A 153 -23.23 16.99 0.83
C LEU A 153 -24.18 17.91 0.08
N PRO A 154 -23.71 18.93 -0.67
CA PRO A 154 -24.62 19.77 -1.44
C PRO A 154 -25.40 19.03 -2.55
N LEU A 155 -24.86 17.90 -3.07
CA LEU A 155 -25.55 17.07 -4.06
C LEU A 155 -26.70 16.26 -3.45
N LYS A 156 -26.66 15.98 -2.13
CA LYS A 156 -27.70 15.22 -1.43
C LYS A 156 -28.84 16.09 -0.90
N SER A 157 -28.69 17.40 -0.92
CA SER A 157 -29.70 18.37 -0.47
C SER A 157 -30.60 18.91 -1.59
N LYS A 158 -30.49 18.33 -2.80
CA LYS A 158 -31.38 18.53 -3.94
C LYS A 158 -32.22 17.26 -4.16
#